data_9e53a3b60f5198f9a220bda261b340ba
#
_entry.id   9e53a3b60f5198f9a220bda261b340ba
#
_cell.length_a   1.000
_cell.length_b   1.000
_cell.length_c   1.000
_cell.angle_alpha   90.00
_cell.angle_beta   90.00
_cell.angle_gamma   90.00
#
_symmetry.space_group_name_H-M   'P 1'
#
loop_
_entity.id
_entity.type
_entity.pdbx_description
1 polymer ?
#
loop_
_entity_poly.entity_id
_entity_poly.type
_entity_poly.pdbx_seq_one_letter_code
_entity_poly.pdbx_strand_id
1 'polypeptide(L)'
;MDTVLLHGLIMKLPTILLKLSFGIFPLLGQVEDAKNTKQQVQISSRFIDGDDVLSAPRVLTTAGQEAVITVAQEIGDSLDGVVLSVTPKVVDGKVFLEGFAFAGQGKLGGPEGIKARAKRALESLKKKGTEIEKIEMRGLFSIGRQPRVSLSVEGGSAFFLQPGQTRRGLKLLRVEGDKDPCAILETKGRQIRVYLNATRRSELVSMVSMKGGGGVFLREMVPGKKWIFPLLSEDGTSCKVELNAQVVTP
;
A
#
# COMPACT_ATOMS: atom_id res chain seq x y z
N MET A 1 -39.25 57.13 -34.19
CA MET A 1 -39.88 56.18 -35.14
C MET A 1 -38.72 55.41 -35.74
N ASP A 2 -38.27 54.35 -35.09
CA ASP A 2 -37.22 53.49 -35.63
C ASP A 2 -37.63 52.05 -35.42
N THR A 3 -37.82 51.37 -36.55
CA THR A 3 -38.31 50.00 -36.68
C THR A 3 -37.11 49.06 -36.56
N VAL A 4 -37.05 48.26 -35.50
CA VAL A 4 -36.01 47.21 -35.33
C VAL A 4 -36.50 45.94 -36.02
N LEU A 5 -35.75 45.53 -37.07
CA LEU A 5 -35.93 44.30 -37.80
C LEU A 5 -35.31 43.13 -37.04
N LEU A 6 -36.17 42.18 -36.62
CA LEU A 6 -35.76 40.93 -35.96
C LEU A 6 -35.39 39.89 -37.05
N HIS A 7 -34.10 39.55 -37.21
CA HIS A 7 -33.68 38.48 -38.09
C HIS A 7 -33.74 37.14 -37.35
N GLY A 8 -34.64 36.29 -37.81
CA GLY A 8 -34.79 34.92 -37.31
C GLY A 8 -33.63 34.00 -37.82
N LEU A 9 -32.91 33.44 -36.89
CA LEU A 9 -31.87 32.43 -37.15
C LEU A 9 -32.53 31.05 -37.19
N ILE A 10 -32.69 30.49 -38.39
CA ILE A 10 -33.21 29.13 -38.62
C ILE A 10 -32.03 28.16 -38.44
N MET A 11 -31.96 27.46 -37.31
CA MET A 11 -31.04 26.32 -37.09
C MET A 11 -31.57 25.08 -37.82
N LYS A 12 -30.88 24.64 -38.86
CA LYS A 12 -31.10 23.34 -39.51
C LYS A 12 -30.55 22.22 -38.63
N LEU A 13 -31.40 21.35 -38.13
CA LEU A 13 -31.00 20.07 -37.52
C LEU A 13 -30.58 19.06 -38.63
N PRO A 14 -29.48 18.36 -38.50
CA PRO A 14 -29.19 17.25 -39.38
C PRO A 14 -29.97 16.00 -38.97
N THR A 15 -30.71 15.46 -39.94
CA THR A 15 -31.44 14.18 -39.81
C THR A 15 -30.40 13.02 -39.76
N ILE A 16 -30.22 12.43 -38.62
CA ILE A 16 -29.41 11.21 -38.49
C ILE A 16 -30.28 10.01 -38.87
N LEU A 17 -29.98 9.41 -39.98
CA LEU A 17 -30.60 8.19 -40.50
C LEU A 17 -30.03 6.99 -39.72
N LEU A 18 -30.78 6.47 -38.75
CA LEU A 18 -30.43 5.26 -37.98
C LEU A 18 -30.73 4.02 -38.83
N LYS A 19 -29.71 3.44 -39.47
CA LYS A 19 -29.82 2.13 -40.13
C LYS A 19 -29.76 1.04 -39.05
N LEU A 20 -30.91 0.46 -38.71
CA LEU A 20 -30.98 -0.80 -37.98
C LEU A 20 -30.61 -1.95 -38.92
N SER A 21 -29.39 -2.48 -38.82
CA SER A 21 -29.03 -3.78 -39.39
C SER A 21 -29.25 -4.85 -38.32
N PHE A 22 -30.30 -5.65 -38.50
CA PHE A 22 -30.51 -6.89 -37.73
C PHE A 22 -29.46 -7.92 -38.18
N GLY A 23 -28.37 -8.00 -37.44
CA GLY A 23 -27.42 -9.10 -37.53
C GLY A 23 -27.85 -10.23 -36.61
N ILE A 24 -28.23 -11.34 -37.18
CA ILE A 24 -28.44 -12.62 -36.44
C ILE A 24 -27.05 -13.08 -35.98
N PHE A 25 -26.74 -12.87 -34.69
CA PHE A 25 -25.56 -13.47 -34.05
C PHE A 25 -25.90 -14.88 -33.59
N PRO A 26 -25.10 -15.90 -33.95
CA PRO A 26 -25.25 -17.23 -33.39
C PRO A 26 -24.92 -17.19 -31.91
N LEU A 27 -25.77 -17.80 -31.11
CA LEU A 27 -25.64 -18.03 -29.67
C LEU A 27 -24.48 -19.03 -29.46
N LEU A 28 -23.24 -18.56 -29.53
CA LEU A 28 -22.07 -19.30 -29.05
C LEU A 28 -21.95 -18.96 -27.56
N GLY A 29 -21.99 -20.02 -26.74
CA GLY A 29 -22.02 -19.96 -25.29
C GLY A 29 -21.06 -18.93 -24.73
N GLN A 30 -21.61 -17.93 -24.04
CA GLN A 30 -20.88 -17.14 -23.08
C GLN A 30 -20.43 -18.12 -21.98
N VAL A 31 -19.16 -18.49 -22.02
CA VAL A 31 -18.46 -18.92 -20.82
C VAL A 31 -18.63 -17.73 -19.89
N GLU A 32 -19.43 -17.90 -18.85
CA GLU A 32 -19.51 -16.94 -17.74
C GLU A 32 -18.09 -16.80 -17.21
N ASP A 33 -17.42 -15.72 -17.61
CA ASP A 33 -16.25 -15.24 -16.91
C ASP A 33 -16.67 -15.10 -15.44
N ALA A 34 -16.17 -16.02 -14.61
CA ALA A 34 -16.37 -16.03 -13.18
C ALA A 34 -16.19 -14.58 -12.71
N LYS A 35 -17.26 -13.99 -12.20
CA LYS A 35 -17.34 -12.63 -11.69
C LYS A 35 -16.08 -12.35 -10.88
N ASN A 36 -15.13 -11.66 -11.49
CA ASN A 36 -13.99 -11.09 -10.82
C ASN A 36 -14.52 -9.92 -9.97
N THR A 37 -15.25 -10.27 -8.92
CA THR A 37 -15.83 -9.31 -7.98
C THR A 37 -14.63 -8.68 -7.30
N LYS A 38 -14.22 -7.51 -7.81
CA LYS A 38 -13.10 -6.75 -7.26
C LYS A 38 -13.40 -6.50 -5.80
N GLN A 39 -12.65 -7.16 -4.92
CA GLN A 39 -12.83 -7.06 -3.49
C GLN A 39 -12.68 -5.61 -3.04
N GLN A 40 -13.59 -5.15 -2.20
CA GLN A 40 -13.53 -3.83 -1.60
C GLN A 40 -12.75 -3.90 -0.29
N VAL A 41 -11.99 -2.85 -0.02
CA VAL A 41 -11.21 -2.71 1.22
C VAL A 41 -11.58 -1.38 1.87
N GLN A 42 -12.07 -1.45 3.09
CA GLN A 42 -12.24 -0.28 3.94
C GLN A 42 -10.95 -0.01 4.69
N ILE A 43 -10.45 1.19 4.58
CA ILE A 43 -9.25 1.66 5.27
C ILE A 43 -9.66 2.79 6.21
N SER A 44 -9.33 2.64 7.48
CA SER A 44 -9.54 3.65 8.52
C SER A 44 -8.19 4.08 9.04
N SER A 45 -7.99 5.39 9.20
CA SER A 45 -6.76 5.94 9.76
C SER A 45 -7.06 6.96 10.86
N ARG A 46 -6.08 7.18 11.73
CA ARG A 46 -6.06 8.25 12.72
C ARG A 46 -4.67 8.85 12.76
N PHE A 47 -4.59 10.14 12.65
CA PHE A 47 -3.36 10.93 12.84
C PHE A 47 -3.43 11.60 14.20
N ILE A 48 -2.41 11.36 15.02
CA ILE A 48 -2.44 11.72 16.44
C ILE A 48 -1.13 12.45 16.75
N ASP A 49 -1.26 13.66 17.28
CA ASP A 49 -0.15 14.46 17.80
C ASP A 49 -0.29 14.59 19.32
N GLY A 50 0.64 13.98 20.06
CA GLY A 50 0.46 13.82 21.50
C GLY A 50 -0.81 13.07 21.83
N ASP A 51 -1.76 13.73 22.49
CA ASP A 51 -3.09 13.21 22.84
C ASP A 51 -4.19 13.68 21.85
N ASP A 52 -3.88 14.62 20.97
CA ASP A 52 -4.85 15.21 20.04
C ASP A 52 -4.98 14.42 18.76
N VAL A 53 -6.23 14.20 18.32
CA VAL A 53 -6.53 13.58 17.02
C VAL A 53 -6.63 14.68 15.97
N LEU A 54 -5.60 14.79 15.14
CA LEU A 54 -5.56 15.77 14.05
C LEU A 54 -6.58 15.44 12.95
N SER A 55 -6.73 14.15 12.64
CA SER A 55 -7.66 13.67 11.61
C SER A 55 -7.92 12.18 11.77
N ALA A 56 -9.13 11.73 11.38
CA ALA A 56 -9.55 10.34 11.46
C ALA A 56 -10.32 9.89 10.18
N PRO A 57 -9.70 9.98 8.99
CA PRO A 57 -10.39 9.67 7.76
C PRO A 57 -10.65 8.18 7.56
N ARG A 58 -11.72 7.89 6.80
CA ARG A 58 -12.05 6.54 6.33
C ARG A 58 -12.29 6.57 4.83
N VAL A 59 -11.88 5.52 4.15
CA VAL A 59 -12.10 5.37 2.71
C VAL A 59 -12.46 3.93 2.40
N LEU A 60 -13.35 3.76 1.43
CA LEU A 60 -13.65 2.48 0.79
C LEU A 60 -13.07 2.52 -0.61
N THR A 61 -12.24 1.57 -0.94
CA THR A 61 -11.63 1.46 -2.27
C THR A 61 -11.62 0.01 -2.75
N THR A 62 -11.42 -0.17 -4.04
CA THR A 62 -11.29 -1.51 -4.64
C THR A 62 -9.84 -1.97 -4.54
N ALA A 63 -9.63 -3.27 -4.31
CA ALA A 63 -8.29 -3.85 -4.34
C ALA A 63 -7.58 -3.53 -5.67
N GLY A 64 -6.36 -3.01 -5.58
CA GLY A 64 -5.56 -2.53 -6.71
C GLY A 64 -5.83 -1.07 -7.11
N GLN A 65 -6.81 -0.38 -6.52
CA GLN A 65 -7.06 1.04 -6.78
C GLN A 65 -6.52 1.93 -5.65
N GLU A 66 -5.84 2.99 -6.05
CA GLU A 66 -5.35 4.00 -5.12
C GLU A 66 -6.52 4.79 -4.52
N ALA A 67 -6.48 5.02 -3.22
CA ALA A 67 -7.32 5.96 -2.51
C ALA A 67 -6.46 7.06 -1.92
N VAL A 68 -6.83 8.32 -2.16
CA VAL A 68 -6.13 9.49 -1.63
C VAL A 68 -7.08 10.29 -0.74
N ILE A 69 -6.61 10.62 0.44
CA ILE A 69 -7.30 11.48 1.39
C ILE A 69 -6.38 12.66 1.70
N THR A 70 -6.90 13.86 1.54
CA THR A 70 -6.21 15.09 1.91
C THR A 70 -7.10 15.90 2.84
N VAL A 71 -6.62 16.15 4.05
CA VAL A 71 -7.24 17.05 5.03
C VAL A 71 -6.16 18.06 5.40
N ALA A 72 -5.99 19.05 4.54
CA ALA A 72 -4.87 19.99 4.64
C ALA A 72 -5.27 21.35 4.05
N GLN A 73 -4.59 22.39 4.52
CA GLN A 73 -4.68 23.74 4.00
C GLN A 73 -3.38 24.10 3.26
N GLU A 74 -3.52 24.69 2.08
CA GLU A 74 -2.38 25.26 1.35
C GLU A 74 -2.11 26.66 1.87
N ILE A 75 -0.85 26.91 2.26
CA ILE A 75 -0.37 28.21 2.74
C ILE A 75 0.86 28.59 1.90
N GLY A 76 0.63 29.32 0.80
CA GLY A 76 1.67 29.57 -0.21
C GLY A 76 2.17 28.26 -0.82
N ASP A 77 3.50 28.04 -0.78
CA ASP A 77 4.12 26.79 -1.28
C ASP A 77 4.15 25.66 -0.23
N SER A 78 3.48 25.85 0.90
CA SER A 78 3.46 24.89 2.00
C SER A 78 2.10 24.24 2.11
N LEU A 79 2.10 22.99 2.58
CA LEU A 79 0.90 22.26 2.97
C LEU A 79 0.90 22.10 4.50
N ASP A 80 -0.20 22.44 5.15
CA ASP A 80 -0.42 22.20 6.58
C ASP A 80 -1.60 21.26 6.75
N GLY A 81 -1.35 20.09 7.36
CA GLY A 81 -2.38 19.07 7.56
C GLY A 81 -1.90 17.65 7.32
N VAL A 82 -2.82 16.77 6.89
CA VAL A 82 -2.55 15.36 6.67
C VAL A 82 -2.89 14.93 5.25
N VAL A 83 -2.04 14.06 4.69
CA VAL A 83 -2.27 13.39 3.41
C VAL A 83 -2.02 11.89 3.61
N LEU A 84 -2.95 11.09 3.15
CA LEU A 84 -2.82 9.63 3.11
C LEU A 84 -3.15 9.15 1.69
N SER A 85 -2.23 8.42 1.07
CA SER A 85 -2.49 7.67 -0.14
C SER A 85 -2.21 6.20 0.13
N VAL A 86 -3.15 5.34 -0.25
CA VAL A 86 -3.03 3.90 -0.05
C VAL A 86 -3.60 3.14 -1.25
N THR A 87 -2.89 2.09 -1.65
CA THR A 87 -3.34 1.12 -2.64
C THR A 87 -3.39 -0.25 -1.97
N PRO A 88 -4.59 -0.77 -1.64
CA PRO A 88 -4.72 -2.10 -1.07
C PRO A 88 -4.61 -3.18 -2.14
N LYS A 89 -3.99 -4.32 -1.79
CA LYS A 89 -4.03 -5.57 -2.55
C LYS A 89 -4.50 -6.67 -1.61
N VAL A 90 -5.36 -7.55 -2.08
CA VAL A 90 -5.82 -8.70 -1.30
C VAL A 90 -5.25 -9.96 -1.91
N VAL A 91 -4.50 -10.72 -1.12
CA VAL A 91 -3.87 -11.98 -1.52
C VAL A 91 -4.04 -12.97 -0.36
N ASP A 92 -4.61 -14.11 -0.63
CA ASP A 92 -4.84 -15.19 0.37
C ASP A 92 -5.52 -14.69 1.66
N GLY A 93 -6.54 -13.84 1.52
CA GLY A 93 -7.28 -13.27 2.66
C GLY A 93 -6.53 -12.21 3.48
N LYS A 94 -5.32 -11.84 3.09
CA LYS A 94 -4.52 -10.79 3.71
C LYS A 94 -4.58 -9.51 2.90
N VAL A 95 -4.49 -8.38 3.57
CA VAL A 95 -4.45 -7.07 2.93
C VAL A 95 -3.03 -6.54 2.92
N PHE A 96 -2.50 -6.25 1.75
CA PHE A 96 -1.23 -5.56 1.58
C PHE A 96 -1.52 -4.11 1.25
N LEU A 97 -1.02 -3.20 2.07
CA LEU A 97 -1.10 -1.77 1.83
C LEU A 97 0.22 -1.25 1.29
N GLU A 98 0.14 -0.57 0.17
CA GLU A 98 1.20 0.23 -0.40
C GLU A 98 0.77 1.68 -0.36
N GLY A 99 1.61 2.59 0.15
CA GLY A 99 1.19 3.97 0.21
C GLY A 99 2.18 4.92 0.87
N PHE A 100 1.69 6.11 1.13
CA PHE A 100 2.40 7.10 1.91
C PHE A 100 1.45 7.83 2.86
N ALA A 101 2.02 8.36 3.93
CA ALA A 101 1.36 9.25 4.85
C ALA A 101 2.24 10.48 5.10
N PHE A 102 1.59 11.62 5.24
CA PHE A 102 2.21 12.89 5.61
C PHE A 102 1.36 13.55 6.69
N ALA A 103 2.00 14.19 7.66
CA ALA A 103 1.34 15.03 8.66
C ALA A 103 2.26 16.18 9.05
N GLY A 104 1.70 17.37 9.22
CA GLY A 104 2.40 18.56 9.66
C GLY A 104 2.51 19.64 8.58
N GLN A 105 3.45 20.56 8.78
CA GLN A 105 3.76 21.62 7.84
C GLN A 105 4.96 21.23 6.97
N GLY A 106 4.85 21.40 5.66
CA GLY A 106 5.94 21.08 4.74
C GLY A 106 5.99 22.00 3.53
N LYS A 107 7.18 22.58 3.25
CA LYS A 107 7.47 23.32 2.01
C LYS A 107 7.69 22.34 0.86
N LEU A 108 6.63 21.75 0.33
CA LEU A 108 6.76 20.60 -0.53
C LEU A 108 6.19 20.80 -1.95
N GLY A 109 5.84 22.03 -2.31
CA GLY A 109 5.19 22.29 -3.61
C GLY A 109 3.74 21.75 -3.65
N GLY A 110 3.01 21.89 -2.51
CA GLY A 110 1.64 21.48 -2.37
C GLY A 110 1.43 19.95 -2.42
N PRO A 111 0.17 19.48 -2.52
CA PRO A 111 -0.16 18.04 -2.53
C PRO A 111 0.54 17.26 -3.63
N GLU A 112 0.71 17.83 -4.80
CA GLU A 112 1.35 17.18 -5.94
C GLU A 112 2.86 17.00 -5.74
N GLY A 113 3.52 17.94 -5.08
CA GLY A 113 4.93 17.82 -4.69
C GLY A 113 5.17 16.68 -3.71
N ILE A 114 4.27 16.51 -2.72
CA ILE A 114 4.29 15.39 -1.77
C ILE A 114 4.11 14.07 -2.50
N LYS A 115 3.12 13.94 -3.38
CA LYS A 115 2.86 12.74 -4.17
C LYS A 115 4.06 12.36 -5.04
N ALA A 116 4.69 13.33 -5.71
CA ALA A 116 5.84 13.09 -6.55
C ALA A 116 7.05 12.57 -5.77
N ARG A 117 7.29 13.08 -4.55
CA ARG A 117 8.34 12.58 -3.64
C ARG A 117 8.01 11.19 -3.11
N ALA A 118 6.77 10.99 -2.69
CA ALA A 118 6.30 9.70 -2.20
C ALA A 118 6.45 8.62 -3.28
N LYS A 119 6.07 8.91 -4.53
CA LYS A 119 6.24 8.00 -5.66
C LYS A 119 7.71 7.60 -5.85
N ARG A 120 8.64 8.57 -5.85
CA ARG A 120 10.08 8.29 -5.97
C ARG A 120 10.61 7.45 -4.81
N ALA A 121 10.19 7.76 -3.57
CA ALA A 121 10.58 7.02 -2.39
C ALA A 121 10.04 5.59 -2.42
N LEU A 122 8.79 5.40 -2.86
CA LEU A 122 8.15 4.10 -2.99
C LEU A 122 8.80 3.24 -4.08
N GLU A 123 9.15 3.82 -5.22
CA GLU A 123 9.92 3.14 -6.27
C GLU A 123 11.31 2.70 -5.77
N SER A 124 11.99 3.57 -5.00
CA SER A 124 13.26 3.22 -4.36
C SER A 124 13.08 2.07 -3.36
N LEU A 125 11.99 2.09 -2.58
CA LEU A 125 11.65 1.03 -1.63
C LEU A 125 11.40 -0.30 -2.35
N LYS A 126 10.68 -0.29 -3.46
CA LYS A 126 10.42 -1.47 -4.30
C LYS A 126 11.69 -2.03 -4.95
N LYS A 127 12.58 -1.16 -5.46
CA LYS A 127 13.86 -1.59 -6.03
C LYS A 127 14.74 -2.30 -4.99
N LYS A 128 14.74 -1.86 -3.74
CA LYS A 128 15.44 -2.54 -2.64
C LYS A 128 14.80 -3.89 -2.29
N GLY A 129 13.57 -4.15 -2.72
CA GLY A 129 12.87 -5.43 -2.56
C GLY A 129 13.57 -6.59 -3.25
N THR A 130 14.28 -6.36 -4.35
CA THR A 130 15.05 -7.39 -5.07
C THR A 130 16.16 -8.03 -4.22
N GLU A 131 16.70 -7.32 -3.21
CA GLU A 131 17.68 -7.89 -2.28
C GLU A 131 17.07 -8.98 -1.38
N ILE A 132 15.75 -8.95 -1.15
CA ILE A 132 15.03 -9.95 -0.33
C ILE A 132 14.91 -11.27 -1.07
N GLU A 133 14.85 -11.23 -2.38
CA GLU A 133 14.74 -12.44 -3.22
C GLU A 133 15.96 -13.36 -3.13
N LYS A 134 17.03 -12.86 -2.58
CA LYS A 134 18.29 -13.60 -2.38
C LYS A 134 18.38 -14.36 -1.05
N ILE A 135 17.37 -14.24 -0.18
CA ILE A 135 17.33 -14.90 1.12
C ILE A 135 16.50 -16.18 1.02
N GLU A 136 17.08 -17.31 1.37
CA GLU A 136 16.43 -18.63 1.36
C GLU A 136 16.45 -19.26 2.75
N MET A 137 15.32 -19.81 3.18
CA MET A 137 15.23 -20.66 4.35
C MET A 137 15.39 -22.11 3.92
N ARG A 138 16.52 -22.72 4.27
CA ARG A 138 16.90 -24.08 3.88
C ARG A 138 16.48 -25.14 4.88
N GLY A 139 16.20 -24.75 6.10
CA GLY A 139 15.81 -25.69 7.14
C GLY A 139 15.22 -25.00 8.36
N LEU A 140 14.35 -25.74 9.04
CA LEU A 140 13.83 -25.42 10.37
C LEU A 140 14.05 -26.64 11.27
N PHE A 141 14.62 -26.44 12.43
CA PHE A 141 14.81 -27.48 13.43
C PHE A 141 14.76 -26.89 14.83
N SER A 142 14.61 -27.73 15.82
CA SER A 142 14.61 -27.31 17.22
C SER A 142 15.75 -27.97 17.98
N ILE A 143 16.45 -27.19 18.77
CA ILE A 143 17.42 -27.72 19.75
C ILE A 143 16.85 -27.40 21.13
N GLY A 144 16.47 -28.45 21.86
CA GLY A 144 15.64 -28.30 23.03
C GLY A 144 14.25 -27.81 22.61
N ARG A 145 13.78 -26.69 23.20
CA ARG A 145 12.49 -26.07 22.85
C ARG A 145 12.63 -24.81 22.00
N GLN A 146 13.85 -24.51 21.55
CA GLN A 146 14.09 -23.28 20.78
C GLN A 146 14.17 -23.58 19.29
N PRO A 147 13.34 -22.92 18.47
CA PRO A 147 13.43 -23.06 17.02
C PRO A 147 14.70 -22.41 16.49
N ARG A 148 15.30 -23.05 15.49
CA ARG A 148 16.44 -22.54 14.73
C ARG A 148 16.13 -22.60 13.26
N VAL A 149 16.51 -21.58 12.52
CA VAL A 149 16.38 -21.55 11.07
C VAL A 149 17.75 -21.59 10.41
N SER A 150 17.85 -22.38 9.35
CA SER A 150 19.00 -22.36 8.45
C SER A 150 18.69 -21.43 7.29
N LEU A 151 19.48 -20.38 7.13
CA LEU A 151 19.31 -19.38 6.08
C LEU A 151 20.53 -19.36 5.16
N SER A 152 20.29 -19.07 3.89
CA SER A 152 21.30 -18.76 2.89
C SER A 152 20.97 -17.39 2.28
N VAL A 153 22.00 -16.59 2.00
CA VAL A 153 21.91 -15.32 1.32
C VAL A 153 22.71 -15.42 0.03
N GLU A 154 22.11 -15.02 -1.10
CA GLU A 154 22.75 -15.04 -2.42
C GLU A 154 23.31 -16.41 -2.85
N GLY A 155 22.67 -17.50 -2.41
CA GLY A 155 23.17 -18.86 -2.67
C GLY A 155 24.43 -19.26 -1.91
N GLY A 156 24.93 -18.39 -1.03
CA GLY A 156 26.14 -18.65 -0.23
C GLY A 156 25.95 -19.70 0.86
N SER A 157 26.99 -19.89 1.67
CA SER A 157 27.00 -20.87 2.78
C SER A 157 25.85 -20.60 3.75
N ALA A 158 25.15 -21.67 4.12
CA ALA A 158 24.08 -21.60 5.10
C ALA A 158 24.62 -21.23 6.49
N PHE A 159 23.82 -20.50 7.24
CA PHE A 159 24.07 -20.15 8.63
C PHE A 159 22.80 -20.27 9.45
N PHE A 160 22.96 -20.37 10.76
CA PHE A 160 21.84 -20.60 11.68
C PHE A 160 21.52 -19.35 12.48
N LEU A 161 20.23 -19.13 12.71
CA LEU A 161 19.69 -18.10 13.61
C LEU A 161 18.69 -18.70 14.58
N GLN A 162 18.69 -18.16 15.79
CA GLN A 162 17.63 -18.32 16.80
C GLN A 162 16.85 -17.02 16.92
N PRO A 163 15.60 -17.06 17.42
CA PRO A 163 14.84 -15.85 17.74
C PRO A 163 15.68 -14.88 18.58
N GLY A 164 15.70 -13.62 18.17
CA GLY A 164 16.51 -12.56 18.77
C GLY A 164 17.95 -12.43 18.24
N GLN A 165 18.52 -13.46 17.62
CA GLN A 165 19.87 -13.40 17.08
C GLN A 165 19.95 -12.61 15.77
N THR A 166 21.08 -11.91 15.60
CA THR A 166 21.44 -11.18 14.37
C THR A 166 22.73 -11.76 13.77
N ARG A 167 22.71 -12.07 12.47
CA ARG A 167 23.88 -12.48 11.70
C ARG A 167 23.76 -12.04 10.26
N ARG A 168 24.85 -11.56 9.67
CA ARG A 168 24.90 -11.04 8.28
C ARG A 168 23.81 -9.98 8.01
N GLY A 169 23.51 -9.13 9.00
CA GLY A 169 22.49 -8.08 8.87
C GLY A 169 21.03 -8.56 8.91
N LEU A 170 20.82 -9.87 9.18
CA LEU A 170 19.49 -10.47 9.35
C LEU A 170 19.27 -10.82 10.82
N LYS A 171 18.16 -10.35 11.40
CA LYS A 171 17.70 -10.70 12.74
C LYS A 171 16.48 -11.60 12.63
N LEU A 172 16.53 -12.78 13.25
CA LEU A 172 15.36 -13.63 13.36
C LEU A 172 14.47 -13.11 14.49
N LEU A 173 13.24 -12.68 14.13
CA LEU A 173 12.27 -12.24 15.12
C LEU A 173 11.52 -13.42 15.73
N ARG A 174 10.96 -14.30 14.88
CA ARG A 174 10.21 -15.49 15.27
C ARG A 174 10.03 -16.44 14.09
N VAL A 175 9.53 -17.63 14.39
CA VAL A 175 9.07 -18.61 13.42
C VAL A 175 7.55 -18.73 13.55
N GLU A 176 6.85 -18.83 12.44
CA GLU A 176 5.39 -18.96 12.36
C GLU A 176 5.01 -20.14 11.46
N GLY A 177 3.79 -20.66 11.68
CA GLY A 177 3.14 -21.67 10.83
C GLY A 177 3.57 -23.09 11.09
N ASP A 178 2.57 -23.96 11.41
CA ASP A 178 2.79 -25.39 11.64
C ASP A 178 2.84 -26.18 10.34
N LYS A 179 1.94 -25.85 9.39
CA LYS A 179 1.83 -26.56 8.10
C LYS A 179 2.71 -25.95 7.01
N ASP A 180 2.94 -24.65 7.07
CA ASP A 180 3.78 -23.91 6.12
C ASP A 180 4.73 -23.02 6.92
N PRO A 181 5.79 -23.60 7.50
CA PRO A 181 6.67 -22.88 8.40
C PRO A 181 7.46 -21.79 7.69
N CYS A 182 7.49 -20.63 8.32
CA CYS A 182 8.21 -19.48 7.82
C CYS A 182 8.98 -18.75 8.93
N ALA A 183 10.08 -18.12 8.54
CA ALA A 183 10.87 -17.24 9.39
C ALA A 183 10.45 -15.79 9.18
N ILE A 184 10.22 -15.06 10.26
CA ILE A 184 10.07 -13.61 10.23
C ILE A 184 11.41 -13.00 10.56
N LEU A 185 11.99 -12.35 9.57
CA LEU A 185 13.30 -11.72 9.63
C LEU A 185 13.19 -10.20 9.62
N GLU A 186 14.10 -9.54 10.30
CA GLU A 186 14.31 -8.09 10.22
C GLU A 186 15.66 -7.80 9.58
N THR A 187 15.71 -6.88 8.63
CA THR A 187 16.93 -6.39 7.99
C THR A 187 16.75 -4.94 7.56
N LYS A 188 17.72 -4.07 7.90
CA LYS A 188 17.71 -2.65 7.53
C LYS A 188 16.35 -1.95 7.77
N GLY A 189 15.69 -2.23 8.92
CA GLY A 189 14.38 -1.68 9.27
C GLY A 189 13.18 -2.27 8.53
N ARG A 190 13.38 -3.38 7.81
CA ARG A 190 12.34 -4.10 7.05
C ARG A 190 12.05 -5.43 7.71
N GLN A 191 10.80 -5.84 7.72
CA GLN A 191 10.39 -7.17 8.15
C GLN A 191 9.93 -7.99 6.94
N ILE A 192 10.45 -9.18 6.82
CA ILE A 192 10.17 -10.09 5.71
C ILE A 192 9.76 -11.46 6.24
N ARG A 193 8.92 -12.15 5.48
CA ARG A 193 8.56 -13.55 5.70
C ARG A 193 9.26 -14.40 4.65
N VAL A 194 10.00 -15.40 5.09
CA VAL A 194 10.71 -16.35 4.23
C VAL A 194 10.21 -17.75 4.57
N TYR A 195 9.63 -18.44 3.59
CA TYR A 195 9.08 -19.78 3.77
C TYR A 195 10.13 -20.86 3.58
N LEU A 196 9.96 -22.00 4.27
CA LEU A 196 10.84 -23.16 4.15
C LEU A 196 10.74 -23.74 2.73
N ASN A 197 11.92 -24.02 2.13
CA ASN A 197 12.05 -24.62 0.79
C ASN A 197 11.28 -23.93 -0.33
N ALA A 198 10.83 -22.71 -0.11
CA ALA A 198 10.05 -21.98 -1.07
C ALA A 198 10.82 -20.80 -1.65
N THR A 199 10.61 -20.58 -2.93
CA THR A 199 10.91 -19.31 -3.57
C THR A 199 9.96 -18.20 -3.13
N ARG A 200 8.96 -18.55 -2.28
CA ARG A 200 7.90 -17.66 -1.81
C ARG A 200 8.38 -16.80 -0.65
N ARG A 201 8.34 -15.51 -0.84
CA ARG A 201 8.70 -14.49 0.14
C ARG A 201 7.67 -13.38 0.11
N SER A 202 7.44 -12.77 1.25
CA SER A 202 6.59 -11.59 1.33
C SER A 202 7.21 -10.55 2.25
N GLU A 203 7.19 -9.32 1.82
CA GLU A 203 7.55 -8.20 2.65
C GLU A 203 6.37 -7.87 3.58
N LEU A 204 6.61 -7.92 4.89
CA LEU A 204 5.58 -7.66 5.89
C LEU A 204 5.47 -6.18 6.22
N VAL A 205 6.61 -5.55 6.35
CA VAL A 205 6.73 -4.15 6.74
C VAL A 205 7.97 -3.55 6.10
N SER A 206 7.77 -2.51 5.35
CA SER A 206 8.82 -1.57 4.98
C SER A 206 8.29 -0.18 5.15
N MET A 207 9.05 0.66 5.81
CA MET A 207 8.75 2.06 5.94
C MET A 207 10.02 2.87 5.79
N VAL A 208 9.95 3.94 5.01
CA VAL A 208 11.05 4.88 4.80
C VAL A 208 10.53 6.28 4.99
N SER A 209 11.18 7.06 5.88
CA SER A 209 10.88 8.47 6.05
C SER A 209 11.20 9.24 4.77
N MET A 210 10.35 10.19 4.42
CA MET A 210 10.57 11.10 3.30
C MET A 210 11.31 12.34 3.77
N LYS A 211 12.18 12.87 2.91
CA LYS A 211 12.78 14.19 3.15
C LYS A 211 11.68 15.25 3.13
N GLY A 212 11.59 16.06 4.18
CA GLY A 212 10.56 17.09 4.34
C GLY A 212 9.27 16.57 5.01
N GLY A 213 9.36 15.47 5.76
CA GLY A 213 8.26 14.93 6.56
C GLY A 213 7.47 13.80 5.89
N GLY A 214 6.80 13.00 6.71
CA GLY A 214 6.03 11.86 6.28
C GLY A 214 6.85 10.60 6.00
N GLY A 215 6.18 9.58 5.44
CA GLY A 215 6.81 8.31 5.12
C GLY A 215 6.06 7.52 4.07
N VAL A 216 6.78 6.72 3.32
CA VAL A 216 6.23 5.71 2.41
C VAL A 216 6.30 4.35 3.07
N PHE A 217 5.34 3.49 2.75
CA PHE A 217 5.26 2.17 3.37
C PHE A 217 4.75 1.09 2.41
N LEU A 218 5.22 -0.13 2.71
CA LEU A 218 4.65 -1.40 2.25
C LEU A 218 4.32 -2.20 3.51
N ARG A 219 3.09 -2.66 3.66
CA ARG A 219 2.66 -3.36 4.87
C ARG A 219 1.67 -4.47 4.58
N GLU A 220 1.98 -5.69 5.08
CA GLU A 220 0.98 -6.75 5.24
C GLU A 220 0.14 -6.46 6.48
N MET A 221 -1.17 -6.36 6.29
CA MET A 221 -2.14 -6.13 7.36
C MET A 221 -2.91 -7.41 7.64
N VAL A 222 -3.07 -7.73 8.91
CA VAL A 222 -4.09 -8.69 9.33
C VAL A 222 -5.41 -7.93 9.37
N PRO A 223 -6.45 -8.35 8.62
CA PRO A 223 -7.73 -7.67 8.60
C PRO A 223 -8.27 -7.42 10.02
N GLY A 224 -8.73 -6.19 10.28
CA GLY A 224 -9.25 -5.78 11.58
C GLY A 224 -8.20 -5.44 12.64
N LYS A 225 -6.91 -5.74 12.44
CA LYS A 225 -5.85 -5.33 13.35
C LYS A 225 -5.31 -3.95 12.99
N LYS A 226 -5.03 -3.15 14.02
CA LYS A 226 -4.39 -1.84 13.87
C LYS A 226 -2.90 -1.99 13.65
N TRP A 227 -2.36 -1.19 12.76
CA TRP A 227 -0.94 -0.93 12.64
C TRP A 227 -0.66 0.51 13.06
N ILE A 228 0.31 0.68 13.94
CA ILE A 228 0.68 1.97 14.51
C ILE A 228 2.14 2.26 14.14
N PHE A 229 2.40 3.45 13.62
CA PHE A 229 3.74 3.89 13.25
C PHE A 229 3.92 5.40 13.42
N PRO A 230 5.14 5.87 13.73
CA PRO A 230 5.44 7.29 13.79
C PRO A 230 5.67 7.87 12.39
N LEU A 231 5.21 9.09 12.16
CA LEU A 231 5.66 9.95 11.08
C LEU A 231 6.50 11.08 11.68
N LEU A 232 7.67 11.30 11.11
CA LEU A 232 8.50 12.43 11.46
C LEU A 232 8.17 13.59 10.54
N SER A 233 7.90 14.75 11.10
CA SER A 233 7.80 16.00 10.36
C SER A 233 9.20 16.61 10.13
N GLU A 234 9.26 17.67 9.32
CA GLU A 234 10.52 18.33 8.97
C GLU A 234 11.18 19.01 10.16
N ASP A 235 10.40 19.47 11.12
CA ASP A 235 10.84 20.10 12.38
C ASP A 235 11.24 19.09 13.47
N GLY A 236 11.14 17.78 13.20
CA GLY A 236 11.46 16.72 14.14
C GLY A 236 10.31 16.35 15.07
N THR A 237 9.14 16.97 14.96
CA THR A 237 7.94 16.52 15.66
C THR A 237 7.47 15.18 15.10
N SER A 238 6.88 14.35 15.92
CA SER A 238 6.39 13.04 15.50
C SER A 238 4.88 12.97 15.66
N CYS A 239 4.20 12.74 14.53
CA CYS A 239 2.80 12.37 14.53
C CYS A 239 2.68 10.84 14.52
N LYS A 240 1.78 10.29 15.30
CA LYS A 240 1.47 8.86 15.34
C LYS A 240 0.33 8.57 14.38
N VAL A 241 0.52 7.59 13.51
CA VAL A 241 -0.53 7.13 12.60
C VAL A 241 -1.00 5.74 13.01
N GLU A 242 -2.31 5.58 13.12
CA GLU A 242 -2.97 4.29 13.27
C GLU A 242 -3.68 3.96 11.95
N LEU A 243 -3.38 2.83 11.35
CA LEU A 243 -4.07 2.28 10.18
C LEU A 243 -4.78 0.99 10.52
N ASN A 244 -5.96 0.81 9.97
CA ASN A 244 -6.71 -0.44 9.97
C ASN A 244 -7.26 -0.69 8.57
N ALA A 245 -7.21 -1.93 8.11
CA ALA A 245 -7.77 -2.34 6.83
C ALA A 245 -8.66 -3.57 7.02
N GLN A 246 -9.82 -3.56 6.36
CA GLN A 246 -10.79 -4.65 6.38
C GLN A 246 -11.27 -4.94 4.97
N VAL A 247 -11.34 -6.21 4.60
CA VAL A 247 -12.02 -6.62 3.37
C VAL A 247 -13.52 -6.54 3.63
N VAL A 248 -14.22 -5.83 2.77
CA VAL A 248 -15.68 -5.72 2.82
C VAL A 248 -16.24 -6.70 1.79
N THR A 249 -17.00 -7.66 2.27
CA THR A 249 -17.77 -8.54 1.38
C THR A 249 -19.05 -7.79 0.98
N PRO A 250 -19.36 -7.71 -0.32
CA PRO A 250 -20.59 -7.07 -0.78
C PRO A 250 -21.84 -7.81 -0.32
#